data_8bf795d352102ab891be33f53b5a245a
#
_entry.id   8bf795d352102ab891be33f53b5a245a
#
_cell.length_a   1.000
_cell.length_b   1.000
_cell.length_c   1.000
_cell.angle_alpha   90.00
_cell.angle_beta   90.00
_cell.angle_gamma   90.00
#
_symmetry.space_group_name_H-M   'P 1'
#
loop_
_entity.id
_entity.type
_entity.pdbx_description
1 polymer ?
#
loop_
_entity_poly.entity_id
_entity_poly.type
_entity_poly.pdbx_seq_one_letter_code
_entity_poly.pdbx_strand_id
1 'polypeptide(L)'
;MKRICIAAGGTGGHIYPALALAQSAMEQDPDTRILFIGNADRMEARIVPEAGFDFAALDTHGLEGSLLDKVKAAISLMRAIPKAGAILDEFRPDIVVGFGGYVSAPVLRAAHARHIPVMMHEQNSIAGKANKVTAGCADEIVTCYEKAGEQFPAGKVKLLGNPRGSVAASAAGDRQVLESLGLDPSKKIILVMMGSLGSTTMNDIMQQVLDRPVEGLQFLFVTGRGNEDAGRAFEGRPDVKVVPYVDTLAIYPFISGMICRAGATTIAELTARGIPAILVPSPYVAGNHQFYNASVLKDAGAAQLVEEKTLLENPEVLRDTIRGFFGSPMILESAAKNAARLGKPQAAADMLQDMRILCGGSR
;
A
#
# COMPACT_ATOMS: atom_id res chain seq x y z
N MET A 1 8.12 -8.16 24.18
CA MET A 1 6.85 -8.17 23.41
C MET A 1 6.74 -9.52 22.71
N LYS A 2 5.76 -10.33 23.10
CA LYS A 2 5.60 -11.71 22.61
C LYS A 2 4.24 -11.96 21.95
N ARG A 3 3.27 -11.08 22.19
CA ARG A 3 1.92 -11.20 21.63
C ARG A 3 1.48 -9.89 21.00
N ILE A 4 1.24 -9.90 19.69
CA ILE A 4 0.83 -8.74 18.92
C ILE A 4 -0.57 -9.01 18.37
N CYS A 5 -1.53 -8.12 18.63
CA CYS A 5 -2.81 -8.14 17.95
C CYS A 5 -2.83 -7.06 16.86
N ILE A 6 -3.22 -7.44 15.66
CA ILE A 6 -3.26 -6.54 14.50
C ILE A 6 -4.69 -6.43 13.98
N ALA A 7 -5.22 -5.19 13.92
CA ALA A 7 -6.52 -4.92 13.33
C ALA A 7 -6.35 -4.29 11.95
N ALA A 8 -6.76 -5.01 10.90
CA ALA A 8 -6.65 -4.56 9.52
C ALA A 8 -7.78 -5.14 8.67
N GLY A 9 -8.35 -4.35 7.78
CA GLY A 9 -9.38 -4.88 6.91
C GLY A 9 -9.89 -3.93 5.82
N GLY A 10 -10.73 -4.49 4.97
CA GLY A 10 -11.45 -3.79 3.92
C GLY A 10 -10.70 -3.68 2.60
N THR A 11 -9.41 -3.40 2.60
CA THR A 11 -8.60 -3.24 1.37
C THR A 11 -7.19 -3.78 1.52
N GLY A 12 -6.56 -4.15 0.38
CA GLY A 12 -5.16 -4.57 0.37
C GLY A 12 -4.19 -3.50 0.91
N GLY A 13 -4.56 -2.22 0.81
CA GLY A 13 -3.77 -1.10 1.34
C GLY A 13 -3.62 -1.12 2.88
N HIS A 14 -4.55 -1.77 3.60
CA HIS A 14 -4.46 -2.00 5.04
C HIS A 14 -3.83 -3.36 5.38
N ILE A 15 -4.18 -4.39 4.60
CA ILE A 15 -3.82 -5.79 4.91
C ILE A 15 -2.34 -6.06 4.62
N TYR A 16 -1.82 -5.66 3.45
CA TYR A 16 -0.43 -5.95 3.08
C TYR A 16 0.62 -5.25 3.96
N PRO A 17 0.46 -3.98 4.38
CA PRO A 17 1.35 -3.40 5.38
C PRO A 17 1.30 -4.11 6.73
N ALA A 18 0.11 -4.55 7.15
CA ALA A 18 -0.08 -5.30 8.38
C ALA A 18 0.65 -6.65 8.35
N LEU A 19 0.52 -7.38 7.22
CA LEU A 19 1.24 -8.64 7.00
C LEU A 19 2.77 -8.42 6.97
N ALA A 20 3.24 -7.35 6.33
CA ALA A 20 4.66 -7.01 6.30
C ALA A 20 5.24 -6.77 7.71
N LEU A 21 4.51 -6.04 8.56
CA LEU A 21 4.91 -5.85 9.96
C LEU A 21 4.92 -7.16 10.73
N ALA A 22 3.88 -8.00 10.54
CA ALA A 22 3.76 -9.30 11.19
C ALA A 22 4.90 -10.25 10.80
N GLN A 23 5.23 -10.35 9.53
CA GLN A 23 6.35 -11.14 9.02
C GLN A 23 7.67 -10.65 9.61
N SER A 24 7.94 -9.34 9.58
CA SER A 24 9.15 -8.76 10.17
C SER A 24 9.25 -9.00 11.69
N ALA A 25 8.12 -9.05 12.41
CA ALA A 25 8.12 -9.37 13.83
C ALA A 25 8.54 -10.82 14.09
N MET A 26 8.04 -11.78 13.29
CA MET A 26 8.39 -13.19 13.40
C MET A 26 9.82 -13.47 12.93
N GLU A 27 10.33 -12.76 11.92
CA GLU A 27 11.73 -12.84 11.49
C GLU A 27 12.71 -12.41 12.60
N GLN A 28 12.35 -11.37 13.38
CA GLN A 28 13.16 -10.91 14.50
C GLN A 28 13.04 -11.79 15.75
N ASP A 29 11.88 -12.38 15.99
CA ASP A 29 11.59 -13.25 17.13
C ASP A 29 10.54 -14.29 16.73
N PRO A 30 10.98 -15.51 16.35
CA PRO A 30 10.08 -16.59 15.91
C PRO A 30 9.05 -17.06 16.96
N ASP A 31 9.27 -16.77 18.23
CA ASP A 31 8.33 -17.07 19.32
C ASP A 31 7.19 -16.03 19.43
N THR A 32 7.20 -14.98 18.62
CA THR A 32 6.14 -13.97 18.62
C THR A 32 4.83 -14.58 18.12
N ARG A 33 3.77 -14.45 18.92
CA ARG A 33 2.43 -14.85 18.52
C ARG A 33 1.67 -13.64 17.98
N ILE A 34 1.06 -13.83 16.83
CA ILE A 34 0.34 -12.75 16.13
C ILE A 34 -1.10 -13.20 15.87
N LEU A 35 -2.05 -12.36 16.30
CA LEU A 35 -3.46 -12.53 16.01
C LEU A 35 -3.96 -11.36 15.16
N PHE A 36 -4.53 -11.66 14.02
CA PHE A 36 -5.24 -10.67 13.22
C PHE A 36 -6.72 -10.62 13.59
N ILE A 37 -7.28 -9.41 13.62
CA ILE A 37 -8.72 -9.18 13.76
C ILE A 37 -9.19 -8.42 12.51
N GLY A 38 -10.18 -9.00 11.81
CA GLY A 38 -10.75 -8.46 10.58
C GLY A 38 -12.22 -8.85 10.41
N ASN A 39 -12.83 -8.53 9.26
CA ASN A 39 -14.20 -8.94 8.95
C ASN A 39 -14.21 -10.35 8.34
N ALA A 40 -15.24 -11.13 8.67
CA ALA A 40 -15.41 -12.51 8.20
C ALA A 40 -15.69 -12.62 6.68
N ASP A 41 -16.29 -11.58 6.10
CA ASP A 41 -16.79 -11.55 4.72
C ASP A 41 -15.91 -10.74 3.75
N ARG A 42 -14.70 -10.34 4.20
CA ARG A 42 -13.78 -9.52 3.42
C ARG A 42 -12.50 -10.28 3.07
N MET A 43 -11.67 -9.64 2.25
CA MET A 43 -10.44 -10.25 1.73
C MET A 43 -9.46 -10.68 2.82
N GLU A 44 -9.44 -10.00 3.97
CA GLU A 44 -8.59 -10.33 5.10
C GLU A 44 -8.86 -11.72 5.67
N ALA A 45 -10.14 -12.17 5.67
CA ALA A 45 -10.52 -13.51 6.16
C ALA A 45 -9.90 -14.65 5.34
N ARG A 46 -9.49 -14.38 4.10
CA ARG A 46 -8.79 -15.34 3.25
C ARG A 46 -7.27 -15.09 3.26
N ILE A 47 -6.85 -13.85 3.04
CA ILE A 47 -5.42 -13.52 2.83
C ILE A 47 -4.60 -13.76 4.10
N VAL A 48 -5.14 -13.44 5.28
CA VAL A 48 -4.39 -13.59 6.55
C VAL A 48 -4.10 -15.04 6.89
N PRO A 49 -5.09 -15.98 6.88
CA PRO A 49 -4.81 -17.40 7.07
C PRO A 49 -3.91 -18.01 5.98
N GLU A 50 -4.07 -17.59 4.70
CA GLU A 50 -3.19 -18.02 3.61
C GLU A 50 -1.72 -17.59 3.85
N ALA A 51 -1.51 -16.48 4.56
CA ALA A 51 -0.19 -16.02 4.98
C ALA A 51 0.34 -16.71 6.27
N GLY A 52 -0.42 -17.64 6.85
CA GLY A 52 -0.01 -18.43 8.02
C GLY A 52 -0.25 -17.79 9.38
N PHE A 53 -1.10 -16.76 9.46
CA PHE A 53 -1.42 -16.08 10.72
C PHE A 53 -2.78 -16.47 11.29
N ASP A 54 -2.89 -16.46 12.63
CA ASP A 54 -4.16 -16.64 13.33
C ASP A 54 -5.11 -15.47 13.01
N PHE A 55 -6.39 -15.78 12.82
CA PHE A 55 -7.42 -14.81 12.45
C PHE A 55 -8.66 -14.94 13.32
N ALA A 56 -9.13 -13.82 13.87
CA ALA A 56 -10.39 -13.71 14.57
C ALA A 56 -11.33 -12.76 13.83
N ALA A 57 -12.58 -13.19 13.63
CA ALA A 57 -13.54 -12.43 12.86
C ALA A 57 -14.41 -11.52 13.73
N LEU A 58 -14.58 -10.28 13.27
CA LEU A 58 -15.65 -9.37 13.71
C LEU A 58 -16.64 -9.18 12.57
N ASP A 59 -17.81 -8.68 12.92
CA ASP A 59 -18.85 -8.27 11.99
C ASP A 59 -19.00 -6.75 12.07
N THR A 60 -18.37 -6.02 11.15
CA THR A 60 -18.44 -4.56 11.09
C THR A 60 -18.80 -4.07 9.70
N HIS A 61 -19.63 -3.04 9.64
CA HIS A 61 -20.05 -2.43 8.38
C HIS A 61 -19.53 -1.00 8.25
N GLY A 62 -19.29 -0.56 7.00
CA GLY A 62 -18.86 0.80 6.69
C GLY A 62 -19.98 1.81 6.90
N LEU A 63 -19.59 3.06 7.23
CA LEU A 63 -20.51 4.19 7.40
C LEU A 63 -20.91 4.83 6.04
N GLU A 64 -21.12 3.99 5.02
CA GLU A 64 -21.49 4.40 3.66
C GLU A 64 -22.98 4.15 3.42
N GLY A 65 -23.55 4.85 2.43
CA GLY A 65 -24.96 4.69 2.06
C GLY A 65 -25.91 5.70 2.69
N SER A 66 -27.17 5.30 2.84
CA SER A 66 -28.26 6.11 3.38
C SER A 66 -28.08 6.42 4.88
N LEU A 67 -28.90 7.33 5.44
CA LEU A 67 -28.89 7.64 6.85
C LEU A 67 -29.17 6.39 7.71
N LEU A 68 -30.09 5.52 7.25
CA LEU A 68 -30.40 4.25 7.90
C LEU A 68 -29.20 3.28 7.90
N ASP A 69 -28.44 3.24 6.81
CA ASP A 69 -27.23 2.41 6.72
C ASP A 69 -26.16 2.91 7.67
N LYS A 70 -25.98 4.21 7.78
CA LYS A 70 -25.06 4.83 8.75
C LYS A 70 -25.42 4.51 10.20
N VAL A 71 -26.72 4.52 10.54
CA VAL A 71 -27.19 4.15 11.88
C VAL A 71 -26.92 2.66 12.15
N LYS A 72 -27.25 1.77 11.19
CA LYS A 72 -26.95 0.34 11.31
C LYS A 72 -25.45 0.08 11.50
N ALA A 73 -24.62 0.75 10.69
CA ALA A 73 -23.18 0.65 10.81
C ALA A 73 -22.63 1.13 12.16
N ALA A 74 -23.17 2.24 12.70
CA ALA A 74 -22.83 2.73 14.02
C ALA A 74 -23.20 1.70 15.13
N ILE A 75 -24.38 1.10 15.04
CA ILE A 75 -24.81 0.03 15.97
C ILE A 75 -23.90 -1.21 15.85
N SER A 76 -23.56 -1.61 14.61
CA SER A 76 -22.62 -2.73 14.37
C SER A 76 -21.26 -2.47 15.02
N LEU A 77 -20.69 -1.27 14.84
CA LEU A 77 -19.43 -0.87 15.46
C LEU A 77 -19.50 -0.89 16.99
N MET A 78 -20.62 -0.41 17.59
CA MET A 78 -20.82 -0.46 19.05
C MET A 78 -20.90 -1.89 19.57
N ARG A 79 -21.58 -2.79 18.86
CA ARG A 79 -21.68 -4.21 19.22
C ARG A 79 -20.35 -4.96 19.01
N ALA A 80 -19.51 -4.51 18.11
CA ALA A 80 -18.19 -5.09 17.85
C ALA A 80 -17.18 -4.81 18.98
N ILE A 81 -17.33 -3.70 19.75
CA ILE A 81 -16.42 -3.34 20.86
C ILE A 81 -16.35 -4.45 21.95
N PRO A 82 -17.46 -4.93 22.54
CA PRO A 82 -17.39 -5.99 23.55
C PRO A 82 -16.87 -7.30 22.96
N LYS A 83 -17.20 -7.62 21.70
CA LYS A 83 -16.65 -8.81 21.00
C LYS A 83 -15.14 -8.71 20.85
N ALA A 84 -14.64 -7.56 20.35
CA ALA A 84 -13.21 -7.28 20.26
C ALA A 84 -12.54 -7.41 21.63
N GLY A 85 -13.19 -6.88 22.68
CA GLY A 85 -12.73 -7.00 24.05
C GLY A 85 -12.57 -8.44 24.53
N ALA A 86 -13.54 -9.31 24.26
CA ALA A 86 -13.46 -10.72 24.63
C ALA A 86 -12.27 -11.43 23.91
N ILE A 87 -12.05 -11.13 22.62
CA ILE A 87 -10.90 -11.65 21.86
C ILE A 87 -9.58 -11.18 22.50
N LEU A 88 -9.49 -9.90 22.86
CA LEU A 88 -8.29 -9.36 23.51
C LEU A 88 -8.06 -9.96 24.90
N ASP A 89 -9.11 -10.20 25.68
CA ASP A 89 -9.02 -10.83 27.01
C ASP A 89 -8.52 -12.28 26.92
N GLU A 90 -8.92 -13.02 25.88
CA GLU A 90 -8.45 -14.38 25.60
C GLU A 90 -7.01 -14.39 25.09
N PHE A 91 -6.70 -13.58 24.07
CA PHE A 91 -5.38 -13.57 23.45
C PHE A 91 -4.32 -12.89 24.32
N ARG A 92 -4.70 -11.89 25.14
CA ARG A 92 -3.82 -11.09 26.03
C ARG A 92 -2.62 -10.49 25.30
N PRO A 93 -2.83 -9.63 24.31
CA PRO A 93 -1.74 -9.01 23.57
C PRO A 93 -0.96 -8.04 24.46
N ASP A 94 0.36 -7.93 24.19
CA ASP A 94 1.21 -6.89 24.77
C ASP A 94 0.94 -5.53 24.12
N ILE A 95 0.49 -5.53 22.85
CA ILE A 95 0.18 -4.34 22.05
C ILE A 95 -0.89 -4.66 21.01
N VAL A 96 -1.67 -3.64 20.66
CA VAL A 96 -2.60 -3.68 19.53
C VAL A 96 -2.16 -2.67 18.47
N VAL A 97 -2.07 -3.12 17.21
CA VAL A 97 -1.71 -2.26 16.07
C VAL A 97 -2.90 -2.18 15.10
N GLY A 98 -3.38 -0.96 14.84
CA GLY A 98 -4.47 -0.72 13.89
C GLY A 98 -3.96 -0.18 12.56
N PHE A 99 -4.20 -0.92 11.46
CA PHE A 99 -3.82 -0.48 10.11
C PHE A 99 -4.95 0.20 9.34
N GLY A 100 -6.11 0.37 9.97
CA GLY A 100 -7.26 1.01 9.33
C GLY A 100 -8.33 0.03 8.87
N GLY A 101 -9.32 0.58 8.16
CA GLY A 101 -10.60 -0.09 7.93
C GLY A 101 -11.55 0.10 9.10
N TYR A 102 -12.86 -0.11 8.84
CA TYR A 102 -13.87 0.07 9.89
C TYR A 102 -13.70 -0.89 11.06
N VAL A 103 -13.13 -2.07 10.82
CA VAL A 103 -12.87 -3.10 11.84
C VAL A 103 -11.82 -2.66 12.88
N SER A 104 -10.90 -1.78 12.51
CA SER A 104 -9.88 -1.29 13.46
C SER A 104 -10.48 -0.47 14.59
N ALA A 105 -11.53 0.32 14.33
CA ALA A 105 -12.08 1.23 15.31
C ALA A 105 -12.60 0.54 16.60
N PRO A 106 -13.43 -0.51 16.57
CA PRO A 106 -13.85 -1.22 17.78
C PRO A 106 -12.68 -1.92 18.48
N VAL A 107 -11.69 -2.43 17.76
CA VAL A 107 -10.52 -3.12 18.34
C VAL A 107 -9.64 -2.13 19.11
N LEU A 108 -9.29 -0.98 18.50
CA LEU A 108 -8.50 0.05 19.19
C LEU A 108 -9.21 0.61 20.41
N ARG A 109 -10.54 0.83 20.35
CA ARG A 109 -11.32 1.27 21.51
C ARG A 109 -11.34 0.22 22.63
N ALA A 110 -11.50 -1.06 22.28
CA ALA A 110 -11.50 -2.15 23.24
C ALA A 110 -10.12 -2.33 23.91
N ALA A 111 -9.03 -2.15 23.16
CA ALA A 111 -7.66 -2.17 23.68
C ALA A 111 -7.40 -0.99 24.62
N HIS A 112 -7.74 0.22 24.21
CA HIS A 112 -7.59 1.43 25.03
C HIS A 112 -8.33 1.33 26.36
N ALA A 113 -9.59 0.82 26.35
CA ALA A 113 -10.38 0.61 27.56
C ALA A 113 -9.77 -0.45 28.51
N ARG A 114 -8.87 -1.28 28.03
CA ARG A 114 -8.14 -2.31 28.79
C ARG A 114 -6.71 -1.91 29.14
N HIS A 115 -6.34 -0.67 28.84
CA HIS A 115 -5.00 -0.16 29.04
C HIS A 115 -3.91 -0.98 28.32
N ILE A 116 -4.28 -1.65 27.22
CA ILE A 116 -3.32 -2.29 26.33
C ILE A 116 -2.71 -1.20 25.43
N PRO A 117 -1.39 -1.12 25.28
CA PRO A 117 -0.75 -0.17 24.36
C PRO A 117 -1.34 -0.24 22.95
N VAL A 118 -1.57 0.92 22.34
CA VAL A 118 -2.16 1.04 21.01
C VAL A 118 -1.26 1.83 20.07
N MET A 119 -0.82 1.19 19.01
CA MET A 119 -0.21 1.86 17.85
C MET A 119 -1.21 1.92 16.70
N MET A 120 -1.30 3.05 16.02
CA MET A 120 -2.15 3.23 14.84
C MET A 120 -1.29 3.60 13.63
N HIS A 121 -1.59 3.05 12.46
CA HIS A 121 -0.87 3.33 11.22
C HIS A 121 -1.79 4.00 10.19
N GLU A 122 -1.34 5.13 9.61
CA GLU A 122 -2.00 5.83 8.52
C GLU A 122 -1.13 5.78 7.26
N GLN A 123 -1.64 5.14 6.22
CA GLN A 123 -0.91 4.90 4.98
C GLN A 123 -0.94 6.07 4.01
N ASN A 124 -2.03 6.84 4.00
CA ASN A 124 -2.29 7.88 3.02
C ASN A 124 -1.92 9.28 3.53
N SER A 125 -1.72 10.21 2.61
CA SER A 125 -1.49 11.63 2.93
C SER A 125 -2.73 12.33 3.48
N ILE A 126 -3.92 11.78 3.22
CA ILE A 126 -5.19 12.22 3.85
C ILE A 126 -5.66 11.11 4.77
N ALA A 127 -5.78 11.45 6.04
CA ALA A 127 -6.16 10.50 7.08
C ALA A 127 -7.57 9.95 6.90
N GLY A 128 -7.69 8.63 7.03
CA GLY A 128 -8.97 7.92 6.95
C GLY A 128 -9.91 8.28 8.11
N LYS A 129 -11.22 8.24 7.85
CA LYS A 129 -12.24 8.58 8.86
C LYS A 129 -12.14 7.70 10.11
N ALA A 130 -11.90 6.41 9.96
CA ALA A 130 -11.74 5.48 11.09
C ALA A 130 -10.55 5.89 11.97
N ASN A 131 -9.39 6.20 11.36
CA ASN A 131 -8.20 6.63 12.07
C ASN A 131 -8.42 7.96 12.80
N LYS A 132 -9.10 8.94 12.16
CA LYS A 132 -9.41 10.22 12.81
C LYS A 132 -10.26 10.07 14.08
N VAL A 133 -11.29 9.22 14.05
CA VAL A 133 -12.18 9.03 15.23
C VAL A 133 -11.57 8.15 16.32
N THR A 134 -10.51 7.42 16.02
CA THR A 134 -9.80 6.55 16.98
C THR A 134 -8.44 7.10 17.41
N ALA A 135 -8.00 8.22 16.86
CA ALA A 135 -6.71 8.85 17.18
C ALA A 135 -6.52 9.09 18.69
N GLY A 136 -7.60 9.42 19.40
CA GLY A 136 -7.57 9.58 20.87
C GLY A 136 -7.22 8.31 21.63
N CYS A 137 -7.52 7.13 21.06
CA CYS A 137 -7.24 5.83 21.65
C CYS A 137 -5.80 5.36 21.43
N ALA A 138 -5.07 5.93 20.46
CA ALA A 138 -3.70 5.56 20.17
C ALA A 138 -2.72 6.19 21.17
N ASP A 139 -1.72 5.43 21.59
CA ASP A 139 -0.54 5.93 22.29
C ASP A 139 0.47 6.50 21.30
N GLU A 140 0.57 5.89 20.11
CA GLU A 140 1.39 6.35 18.99
C GLU A 140 0.66 6.21 17.65
N ILE A 141 0.91 7.17 16.75
CA ILE A 141 0.34 7.22 15.39
C ILE A 141 1.48 7.28 14.39
N VAL A 142 1.67 6.19 13.67
CA VAL A 142 2.66 6.10 12.58
C VAL A 142 2.04 6.61 11.29
N THR A 143 2.73 7.49 10.60
CA THR A 143 2.31 8.03 9.30
C THR A 143 3.34 7.77 8.21
N CYS A 144 2.86 7.74 6.95
CA CYS A 144 3.71 7.63 5.76
C CYS A 144 4.03 9.00 5.13
N TYR A 145 3.29 10.04 5.51
CA TYR A 145 3.42 11.40 4.99
C TYR A 145 3.34 12.43 6.12
N GLU A 146 4.16 13.48 6.07
CA GLU A 146 4.11 14.59 7.02
C GLU A 146 2.71 15.21 7.09
N LYS A 147 2.10 15.46 5.91
CA LYS A 147 0.74 16.01 5.79
C LYS A 147 -0.32 15.18 6.49
N ALA A 148 -0.16 13.87 6.59
CA ALA A 148 -1.05 13.02 7.37
C ALA A 148 -0.91 13.30 8.86
N GLY A 149 0.31 13.52 9.33
CA GLY A 149 0.62 13.82 10.73
C GLY A 149 -0.06 15.08 11.25
N GLU A 150 -0.19 16.11 10.42
CA GLU A 150 -0.87 17.37 10.75
C GLU A 150 -2.36 17.20 11.08
N GLN A 151 -2.95 16.07 10.69
CA GLN A 151 -4.37 15.77 10.90
C GLN A 151 -4.64 14.99 12.21
N PHE A 152 -3.60 14.75 13.00
CA PHE A 152 -3.65 13.99 14.24
C PHE A 152 -3.14 14.81 15.43
N PRO A 153 -3.42 14.40 16.68
CA PRO A 153 -2.92 15.09 17.87
C PRO A 153 -1.38 15.16 17.87
N ALA A 154 -0.85 16.36 18.01
CA ALA A 154 0.58 16.58 18.14
C ALA A 154 1.17 15.79 19.34
N GLY A 155 2.41 15.32 19.19
CA GLY A 155 3.11 14.55 20.24
C GLY A 155 2.86 13.04 20.20
N LYS A 156 1.88 12.55 19.43
CA LYS A 156 1.66 11.11 19.20
C LYS A 156 2.14 10.63 17.84
N VAL A 157 2.48 11.54 16.94
CA VAL A 157 2.77 11.23 15.52
C VAL A 157 4.24 10.96 15.32
N LYS A 158 4.54 9.88 14.59
CA LYS A 158 5.87 9.55 14.06
C LYS A 158 5.80 9.23 12.58
N LEU A 159 6.73 9.80 11.81
CA LEU A 159 6.87 9.57 10.36
C LEU A 159 7.80 8.38 10.10
N LEU A 160 7.33 7.16 10.32
CA LEU A 160 8.13 5.95 10.15
C LEU A 160 7.93 5.28 8.79
N GLY A 161 6.85 5.62 8.07
CA GLY A 161 6.55 5.04 6.77
C GLY A 161 5.75 3.74 6.83
N ASN A 162 5.74 3.01 5.72
CA ASN A 162 4.93 1.82 5.52
C ASN A 162 5.81 0.56 5.56
N PRO A 163 5.47 -0.47 6.36
CA PRO A 163 6.23 -1.73 6.45
C PRO A 163 6.47 -2.43 5.10
N ARG A 164 5.59 -2.25 4.12
CA ARG A 164 5.81 -2.77 2.75
C ARG A 164 7.05 -2.18 2.08
N GLY A 165 7.42 -0.94 2.43
CA GLY A 165 8.68 -0.35 1.97
C GLY A 165 9.90 -1.16 2.40
N SER A 166 9.89 -1.69 3.63
CA SER A 166 10.99 -2.55 4.13
C SER A 166 11.08 -3.85 3.34
N VAL A 167 9.95 -4.50 3.08
CA VAL A 167 9.90 -5.73 2.26
C VAL A 167 10.41 -5.46 0.85
N ALA A 168 9.97 -4.37 0.22
CA ALA A 168 10.45 -4.02 -1.11
C ALA A 168 11.95 -3.71 -1.11
N ALA A 169 12.46 -2.98 -0.13
CA ALA A 169 13.87 -2.61 -0.03
C ALA A 169 14.80 -3.82 0.11
N SER A 170 14.38 -4.84 0.88
CA SER A 170 15.15 -6.07 1.11
C SER A 170 15.02 -7.11 -0.01
N ALA A 171 14.06 -6.96 -0.93
CA ALA A 171 13.83 -7.93 -2.01
C ALA A 171 15.06 -8.01 -2.93
N ALA A 172 15.65 -9.19 -3.01
CA ALA A 172 16.81 -9.45 -3.88
C ALA A 172 16.43 -9.47 -5.38
N GLY A 173 15.16 -9.73 -5.67
CA GLY A 173 14.66 -9.97 -7.02
C GLY A 173 14.97 -11.38 -7.53
N ASP A 174 14.38 -11.73 -8.66
CA ASP A 174 14.62 -12.99 -9.34
C ASP A 174 14.88 -12.74 -10.82
N ARG A 175 16.14 -12.92 -11.23
CA ARG A 175 16.56 -12.71 -12.61
C ARG A 175 15.94 -13.72 -13.57
N GLN A 176 15.65 -14.94 -13.10
CA GLN A 176 15.03 -15.98 -13.93
C GLN A 176 13.60 -15.58 -14.32
N VAL A 177 12.87 -14.92 -13.41
CA VAL A 177 11.54 -14.36 -13.73
C VAL A 177 11.66 -13.36 -14.86
N LEU A 178 12.63 -12.45 -14.80
CA LEU A 178 12.84 -11.44 -15.86
C LEU A 178 13.19 -12.09 -17.20
N GLU A 179 14.10 -13.05 -17.20
CA GLU A 179 14.53 -13.79 -18.40
C GLU A 179 13.38 -14.61 -19.02
N SER A 180 12.55 -15.25 -18.17
CA SER A 180 11.37 -16.00 -18.63
C SER A 180 10.33 -15.11 -19.31
N LEU A 181 10.28 -13.83 -18.95
CA LEU A 181 9.44 -12.84 -19.61
C LEU A 181 10.02 -12.39 -20.98
N GLY A 182 11.25 -12.77 -21.31
CA GLY A 182 11.92 -12.40 -22.54
C GLY A 182 12.24 -10.90 -22.62
N LEU A 183 12.47 -10.26 -21.48
CA LEU A 183 12.95 -8.89 -21.40
C LEU A 183 14.48 -8.86 -21.43
N ASP A 184 15.03 -7.83 -22.06
CA ASP A 184 16.47 -7.60 -22.14
C ASP A 184 16.93 -6.76 -20.94
N PRO A 185 17.70 -7.32 -19.99
CA PRO A 185 18.13 -6.62 -18.78
C PRO A 185 19.13 -5.49 -19.04
N SER A 186 19.67 -5.38 -20.26
CA SER A 186 20.55 -4.27 -20.65
C SER A 186 19.81 -2.99 -21.02
N LYS A 187 18.48 -3.09 -21.24
CA LYS A 187 17.61 -1.96 -21.59
C LYS A 187 16.86 -1.46 -20.36
N LYS A 188 16.38 -0.21 -20.42
CA LYS A 188 15.50 0.32 -19.40
C LYS A 188 14.14 -0.39 -19.45
N ILE A 189 13.73 -1.01 -18.35
CA ILE A 189 12.45 -1.70 -18.23
C ILE A 189 11.50 -0.81 -17.43
N ILE A 190 10.36 -0.49 -18.02
CA ILE A 190 9.29 0.27 -17.38
C ILE A 190 8.14 -0.68 -17.04
N LEU A 191 7.85 -0.83 -15.76
CA LEU A 191 6.71 -1.60 -15.31
C LEU A 191 5.43 -0.77 -15.44
N VAL A 192 4.41 -1.32 -16.08
CA VAL A 192 3.08 -0.69 -16.18
C VAL A 192 2.08 -1.55 -15.41
N MET A 193 1.49 -1.01 -14.33
CA MET A 193 0.52 -1.74 -13.51
C MET A 193 -0.53 -0.79 -12.91
N MET A 194 -1.78 -0.96 -13.30
CA MET A 194 -2.89 -0.09 -12.86
C MET A 194 -3.70 -0.66 -11.69
N GLY A 195 -2.99 -1.24 -10.71
CA GLY A 195 -3.53 -1.89 -9.53
C GLY A 195 -3.58 -3.41 -9.65
N SER A 196 -3.84 -4.11 -8.54
CA SER A 196 -3.82 -5.58 -8.46
C SER A 196 -4.92 -6.27 -9.28
N LEU A 197 -6.03 -5.59 -9.51
CA LEU A 197 -7.17 -6.09 -10.31
C LEU A 197 -7.09 -5.63 -11.77
N GLY A 198 -6.14 -4.74 -12.09
CA GLY A 198 -6.10 -4.06 -13.37
C GLY A 198 -7.18 -2.98 -13.51
N SER A 199 -7.26 -2.40 -14.71
CA SER A 199 -8.29 -1.41 -15.08
C SER A 199 -8.49 -1.49 -16.58
N THR A 200 -9.66 -1.94 -17.03
CA THR A 200 -10.00 -2.04 -18.45
C THR A 200 -9.77 -0.71 -19.16
N THR A 201 -10.30 0.39 -18.62
CA THR A 201 -10.10 1.73 -19.17
C THR A 201 -8.63 2.10 -19.35
N MET A 202 -7.79 1.81 -18.34
CA MET A 202 -6.36 2.09 -18.44
C MET A 202 -5.64 1.14 -19.37
N ASN A 203 -6.09 -0.11 -19.48
CA ASN A 203 -5.56 -1.05 -20.46
C ASN A 203 -5.79 -0.55 -21.89
N ASP A 204 -6.99 -0.03 -22.18
CA ASP A 204 -7.34 0.55 -23.50
C ASP A 204 -6.50 1.80 -23.81
N ILE A 205 -6.30 2.66 -22.81
CA ILE A 205 -5.39 3.82 -22.94
C ILE A 205 -3.96 3.36 -23.19
N MET A 206 -3.45 2.37 -22.43
CA MET A 206 -2.09 1.88 -22.62
C MET A 206 -1.86 1.22 -23.98
N GLN A 207 -2.87 0.58 -24.58
CA GLN A 207 -2.78 0.08 -25.95
C GLN A 207 -2.51 1.22 -26.95
N GLN A 208 -3.20 2.35 -26.79
CA GLN A 208 -3.00 3.52 -27.64
C GLN A 208 -1.65 4.20 -27.37
N VAL A 209 -1.24 4.31 -26.10
CA VAL A 209 0.01 4.92 -25.68
C VAL A 209 1.23 4.12 -26.16
N LEU A 210 1.15 2.80 -26.16
CA LEU A 210 2.24 1.90 -26.54
C LEU A 210 2.09 1.33 -27.96
N ASP A 211 1.21 1.88 -28.82
CA ASP A 211 1.00 1.42 -30.23
C ASP A 211 2.28 1.50 -31.05
N ARG A 212 3.18 2.42 -30.72
CA ARG A 212 4.49 2.64 -31.35
C ARG A 212 5.63 2.49 -30.33
N PRO A 213 6.80 1.98 -30.73
CA PRO A 213 7.97 1.88 -29.86
C PRO A 213 8.39 3.23 -29.27
N VAL A 214 8.91 3.19 -28.05
CA VAL A 214 9.62 4.32 -27.43
C VAL A 214 11.10 3.95 -27.34
N GLU A 215 11.95 4.71 -28.03
CA GLU A 215 13.35 4.40 -28.18
C GLU A 215 14.06 4.20 -26.83
N GLY A 216 14.83 3.14 -26.71
CA GLY A 216 15.61 2.81 -25.53
C GLY A 216 14.80 2.25 -24.34
N LEU A 217 13.48 2.08 -24.47
CA LEU A 217 12.61 1.55 -23.43
C LEU A 217 12.03 0.19 -23.80
N GLN A 218 11.81 -0.64 -22.80
CA GLN A 218 10.96 -1.82 -22.84
C GLN A 218 9.86 -1.69 -21.78
N PHE A 219 8.73 -2.29 -22.02
CA PHE A 219 7.58 -2.23 -21.12
C PHE A 219 7.20 -3.63 -20.67
N LEU A 220 7.07 -3.82 -19.36
CA LEU A 220 6.37 -4.95 -18.78
C LEU A 220 4.96 -4.48 -18.38
N PHE A 221 3.98 -4.85 -19.17
CA PHE A 221 2.60 -4.41 -18.97
C PHE A 221 1.79 -5.49 -18.26
N VAL A 222 1.37 -5.19 -17.02
CA VAL A 222 0.55 -6.05 -16.18
C VAL A 222 -0.91 -5.60 -16.29
N THR A 223 -1.72 -6.39 -16.98
CA THR A 223 -3.11 -6.03 -17.31
C THR A 223 -4.10 -6.31 -16.18
N GLY A 224 -3.75 -7.16 -15.22
CA GLY A 224 -4.65 -7.72 -14.23
C GLY A 224 -5.29 -9.03 -14.74
N ARG A 225 -5.59 -9.93 -13.81
CA ARG A 225 -6.25 -11.22 -14.13
C ARG A 225 -7.63 -10.98 -14.73
N GLY A 226 -7.97 -11.70 -15.77
CA GLY A 226 -9.22 -11.55 -16.52
C GLY A 226 -9.20 -10.47 -17.61
N ASN A 227 -8.01 -9.86 -17.87
CA ASN A 227 -7.82 -8.86 -18.92
C ASN A 227 -6.73 -9.28 -19.91
N GLU A 228 -6.54 -10.59 -20.11
CA GLU A 228 -5.48 -11.16 -20.95
C GLU A 228 -5.59 -10.71 -22.43
N ASP A 229 -6.80 -10.44 -22.90
CA ASP A 229 -7.06 -9.96 -24.27
C ASP A 229 -6.37 -8.62 -24.60
N ALA A 230 -6.09 -7.80 -23.57
CA ALA A 230 -5.33 -6.57 -23.77
C ALA A 230 -3.92 -6.80 -24.32
N GLY A 231 -3.37 -8.02 -24.19
CA GLY A 231 -2.08 -8.40 -24.73
C GLY A 231 -2.05 -8.57 -26.25
N ARG A 232 -3.18 -8.86 -26.90
CA ARG A 232 -3.25 -9.13 -28.34
C ARG A 232 -2.74 -7.98 -29.21
N ALA A 233 -2.92 -6.75 -28.75
CA ALA A 233 -2.45 -5.56 -29.46
C ALA A 233 -0.91 -5.50 -29.58
N PHE A 234 -0.20 -6.29 -28.77
CA PHE A 234 1.26 -6.27 -28.70
C PHE A 234 1.91 -7.57 -29.20
N GLU A 235 1.15 -8.46 -29.84
CA GLU A 235 1.69 -9.69 -30.40
C GLU A 235 2.80 -9.39 -31.42
N GLY A 236 3.93 -10.07 -31.27
CA GLY A 236 5.12 -9.85 -32.10
C GLY A 236 5.98 -8.64 -31.75
N ARG A 237 5.58 -7.83 -30.76
CA ARG A 237 6.35 -6.65 -30.28
C ARG A 237 7.46 -7.08 -29.30
N PRO A 238 8.74 -6.85 -29.62
CA PRO A 238 9.85 -7.22 -28.72
C PRO A 238 10.03 -6.22 -27.57
N ASP A 239 9.49 -5.02 -27.70
CA ASP A 239 9.62 -3.93 -26.72
C ASP A 239 8.49 -3.86 -25.69
N VAL A 240 7.40 -4.66 -25.86
CA VAL A 240 6.29 -4.74 -24.91
C VAL A 240 6.02 -6.20 -24.56
N LYS A 241 6.14 -6.53 -23.29
CA LYS A 241 5.73 -7.82 -22.72
C LYS A 241 4.48 -7.63 -21.90
N VAL A 242 3.45 -8.42 -22.18
CA VAL A 242 2.16 -8.35 -21.49
C VAL A 242 1.95 -9.62 -20.68
N VAL A 243 1.57 -9.44 -19.42
CA VAL A 243 1.25 -10.54 -18.50
C VAL A 243 0.03 -10.15 -17.65
N PRO A 244 -0.80 -11.12 -17.25
CA PRO A 244 -1.93 -10.83 -16.37
C PRO A 244 -1.51 -10.53 -14.93
N TYR A 245 -0.35 -11.05 -14.52
CA TYR A 245 0.18 -10.92 -13.18
C TYR A 245 1.69 -11.08 -13.16
N VAL A 246 2.35 -10.39 -12.24
CA VAL A 246 3.76 -10.60 -11.92
C VAL A 246 3.99 -10.37 -10.41
N ASP A 247 4.91 -11.12 -9.81
CA ASP A 247 5.41 -10.78 -8.48
C ASP A 247 6.33 -9.55 -8.60
N THR A 248 5.85 -8.42 -8.11
CA THR A 248 6.57 -7.16 -8.20
C THR A 248 7.88 -7.17 -7.40
N LEU A 249 7.93 -7.91 -6.29
CA LEU A 249 9.16 -8.02 -5.48
C LEU A 249 10.27 -8.74 -6.26
N ALA A 250 9.90 -9.72 -7.09
CA ALA A 250 10.85 -10.44 -7.93
C ALA A 250 11.49 -9.55 -9.01
N ILE A 251 10.80 -8.48 -9.44
CA ILE A 251 11.25 -7.66 -10.58
C ILE A 251 11.68 -6.23 -10.21
N TYR A 252 11.32 -5.69 -9.06
CA TYR A 252 11.69 -4.33 -8.65
C TYR A 252 13.18 -3.98 -8.78
N PRO A 253 14.15 -4.88 -8.47
CA PRO A 253 15.56 -4.58 -8.65
C PRO A 253 16.00 -4.33 -10.10
N PHE A 254 15.19 -4.72 -11.08
CA PHE A 254 15.54 -4.69 -12.50
C PHE A 254 14.81 -3.62 -13.31
N ILE A 255 13.81 -2.94 -12.70
CA ILE A 255 13.04 -1.91 -13.41
C ILE A 255 13.67 -0.53 -13.23
N SER A 256 13.58 0.28 -14.27
CA SER A 256 14.10 1.66 -14.28
C SER A 256 13.05 2.69 -13.90
N GLY A 257 11.77 2.31 -13.92
CA GLY A 257 10.65 3.18 -13.57
C GLY A 257 9.32 2.44 -13.62
N MET A 258 8.27 3.10 -13.16
CA MET A 258 6.93 2.51 -13.13
C MET A 258 5.86 3.50 -13.57
N ILE A 259 4.85 3.00 -14.28
CA ILE A 259 3.60 3.72 -14.57
C ILE A 259 2.50 3.00 -13.78
N CYS A 260 1.90 3.67 -12.79
CA CYS A 260 0.97 3.00 -11.89
C CYS A 260 -0.06 3.92 -11.23
N ARG A 261 -1.01 3.31 -10.54
CA ARG A 261 -1.89 4.02 -9.60
C ARG A 261 -1.10 4.51 -8.38
N ALA A 262 -1.58 5.59 -7.75
CA ALA A 262 -0.94 6.20 -6.59
C ALA A 262 -1.42 5.62 -5.25
N GLY A 263 -1.50 4.30 -5.15
CA GLY A 263 -1.77 3.61 -3.90
C GLY A 263 -0.62 3.77 -2.91
N ALA A 264 -0.94 4.02 -1.64
CA ALA A 264 0.08 4.29 -0.62
C ALA A 264 1.10 3.15 -0.45
N THR A 265 0.67 1.90 -0.59
CA THR A 265 1.55 0.72 -0.53
C THR A 265 2.54 0.71 -1.70
N THR A 266 2.05 0.90 -2.94
CA THR A 266 2.90 0.96 -4.14
C THR A 266 3.91 2.11 -4.03
N ILE A 267 3.47 3.29 -3.61
CA ILE A 267 4.35 4.45 -3.41
C ILE A 267 5.45 4.14 -2.38
N ALA A 268 5.10 3.50 -1.27
CA ALA A 268 6.09 3.13 -0.25
C ALA A 268 7.13 2.13 -0.77
N GLU A 269 6.71 1.17 -1.59
CA GLU A 269 7.60 0.21 -2.24
C GLU A 269 8.54 0.91 -3.23
N LEU A 270 8.00 1.77 -4.10
CA LEU A 270 8.78 2.52 -5.10
C LEU A 270 9.80 3.45 -4.45
N THR A 271 9.37 4.23 -3.45
CA THR A 271 10.27 5.18 -2.77
C THR A 271 11.35 4.48 -1.97
N ALA A 272 11.05 3.36 -1.30
CA ALA A 272 12.04 2.57 -0.58
C ALA A 272 13.12 1.97 -1.50
N ARG A 273 12.79 1.78 -2.78
CA ARG A 273 13.72 1.30 -3.83
C ARG A 273 14.34 2.43 -4.66
N GLY A 274 13.91 3.68 -4.48
CA GLY A 274 14.31 4.79 -5.34
C GLY A 274 13.84 4.64 -6.78
N ILE A 275 12.68 4.04 -7.03
CA ILE A 275 12.10 3.84 -8.36
C ILE A 275 11.24 5.05 -8.71
N PRO A 276 11.61 5.84 -9.76
CA PRO A 276 10.79 6.95 -10.22
C PRO A 276 9.53 6.47 -10.92
N ALA A 277 8.45 7.28 -10.86
CA ALA A 277 7.17 6.86 -11.39
C ALA A 277 6.43 7.95 -12.19
N ILE A 278 5.59 7.49 -13.13
CA ILE A 278 4.47 8.27 -13.65
C ILE A 278 3.22 7.75 -12.92
N LEU A 279 2.63 8.58 -12.09
CA LEU A 279 1.49 8.24 -11.27
C LEU A 279 0.19 8.68 -11.94
N VAL A 280 -0.73 7.75 -12.10
CA VAL A 280 -2.08 7.98 -12.63
C VAL A 280 -3.08 7.71 -11.50
N PRO A 281 -3.42 8.71 -10.67
CA PRO A 281 -4.33 8.52 -9.54
C PRO A 281 -5.71 8.02 -10.01
N SER A 282 -6.26 7.04 -9.30
CA SER A 282 -7.64 6.61 -9.53
C SER A 282 -8.62 7.67 -9.01
N PRO A 283 -9.57 8.13 -9.82
CA PRO A 283 -10.59 9.09 -9.38
C PRO A 283 -11.70 8.44 -8.52
N TYR A 284 -11.72 7.10 -8.45
CA TYR A 284 -12.81 6.33 -7.81
C TYR A 284 -12.52 5.98 -6.33
N VAL A 285 -11.48 6.55 -5.75
CA VAL A 285 -11.10 6.28 -4.35
C VAL A 285 -11.65 7.32 -3.39
N ALA A 286 -11.97 6.90 -2.17
CA ALA A 286 -12.55 7.77 -1.15
C ALA A 286 -11.63 8.96 -0.85
N GLY A 287 -12.22 10.17 -0.84
CA GLY A 287 -11.48 11.40 -0.50
C GLY A 287 -10.34 11.75 -1.45
N ASN A 288 -10.33 11.18 -2.66
CA ASN A 288 -9.30 11.41 -3.69
C ASN A 288 -7.86 11.25 -3.17
N HIS A 289 -7.66 10.34 -2.19
CA HIS A 289 -6.38 10.19 -1.48
C HIS A 289 -5.21 9.84 -2.42
N GLN A 290 -5.47 9.12 -3.55
CA GLN A 290 -4.41 8.81 -4.51
C GLN A 290 -3.84 10.06 -5.19
N PHE A 291 -4.68 11.04 -5.50
CA PHE A 291 -4.21 12.32 -6.05
C PHE A 291 -3.28 13.03 -5.06
N TYR A 292 -3.67 13.10 -3.80
CA TYR A 292 -2.84 13.73 -2.77
C TYR A 292 -1.55 12.96 -2.48
N ASN A 293 -1.57 11.63 -2.50
CA ASN A 293 -0.37 10.80 -2.41
C ASN A 293 0.59 11.08 -3.57
N ALA A 294 0.06 11.13 -4.82
CA ALA A 294 0.85 11.43 -6.02
C ALA A 294 1.44 12.83 -6.01
N SER A 295 0.69 13.83 -5.50
CA SER A 295 1.14 15.21 -5.42
C SER A 295 2.40 15.34 -4.57
N VAL A 296 2.49 14.62 -3.45
CA VAL A 296 3.71 14.63 -2.61
C VAL A 296 4.96 14.21 -3.39
N LEU A 297 4.86 13.16 -4.21
CA LEU A 297 5.99 12.69 -5.01
C LEU A 297 6.30 13.64 -6.17
N LYS A 298 5.27 14.20 -6.81
CA LYS A 298 5.42 15.19 -7.86
C LYS A 298 6.14 16.45 -7.34
N ASP A 299 5.67 16.98 -6.21
CA ASP A 299 6.23 18.21 -5.62
C ASP A 299 7.68 18.01 -5.16
N ALA A 300 8.04 16.78 -4.76
CA ALA A 300 9.41 16.38 -4.47
C ALA A 300 10.27 16.09 -5.72
N GLY A 301 9.70 16.13 -6.92
CA GLY A 301 10.39 15.79 -8.16
C GLY A 301 10.75 14.30 -8.30
N ALA A 302 10.06 13.42 -7.57
CA ALA A 302 10.24 11.97 -7.59
C ALA A 302 9.35 11.27 -8.63
N ALA A 303 8.28 11.93 -9.07
CA ALA A 303 7.31 11.39 -10.00
C ALA A 303 6.71 12.46 -10.90
N GLN A 304 6.11 12.01 -12.01
CA GLN A 304 5.13 12.78 -12.76
C GLN A 304 3.72 12.36 -12.33
N LEU A 305 2.78 13.30 -12.36
CA LEU A 305 1.37 13.06 -12.09
C LEU A 305 0.58 13.38 -13.35
N VAL A 306 -0.20 12.39 -13.83
CA VAL A 306 -1.10 12.55 -14.97
C VAL A 306 -2.49 12.06 -14.53
N GLU A 307 -3.50 12.91 -14.66
CA GLU A 307 -4.86 12.54 -14.27
C GLU A 307 -5.53 11.66 -15.32
N GLU A 308 -6.26 10.63 -14.88
CA GLU A 308 -6.98 9.72 -15.78
C GLU A 308 -7.93 10.46 -16.73
N LYS A 309 -8.58 11.54 -16.25
CA LYS A 309 -9.46 12.36 -17.09
C LYS A 309 -8.70 12.94 -18.29
N THR A 310 -7.50 13.45 -18.09
CA THR A 310 -6.66 13.98 -19.18
C THR A 310 -6.34 12.90 -20.21
N LEU A 311 -6.09 11.65 -19.73
CA LEU A 311 -5.77 10.53 -20.62
C LEU A 311 -6.97 10.02 -21.42
N LEU A 312 -8.18 10.13 -20.89
CA LEU A 312 -9.41 9.83 -21.60
C LEU A 312 -9.67 10.82 -22.74
N GLU A 313 -9.27 12.08 -22.56
CA GLU A 313 -9.40 13.13 -23.57
C GLU A 313 -8.24 13.06 -24.60
N ASN A 314 -7.03 12.79 -24.17
CA ASN A 314 -5.83 12.73 -25.01
C ASN A 314 -4.77 11.77 -24.44
N PRO A 315 -4.72 10.50 -24.89
CA PRO A 315 -3.71 9.53 -24.48
C PRO A 315 -2.25 9.92 -24.81
N GLU A 316 -2.04 10.75 -25.85
CA GLU A 316 -0.69 11.18 -26.25
C GLU A 316 0.03 11.96 -25.16
N VAL A 317 -0.70 12.60 -24.24
CA VAL A 317 -0.10 13.25 -23.05
C VAL A 317 0.75 12.28 -22.24
N LEU A 318 0.28 11.03 -22.06
CA LEU A 318 1.05 10.01 -21.34
C LEU A 318 2.29 9.57 -22.14
N ARG A 319 2.16 9.42 -23.46
CA ARG A 319 3.30 9.08 -24.32
C ARG A 319 4.40 10.13 -24.27
N ASP A 320 4.02 11.41 -24.36
CA ASP A 320 4.97 12.53 -24.28
C ASP A 320 5.63 12.59 -22.91
N THR A 321 4.84 12.34 -21.85
CA THR A 321 5.36 12.24 -20.48
C THR A 321 6.37 11.08 -20.36
N ILE A 322 6.08 9.91 -20.92
CA ILE A 322 6.99 8.75 -20.93
C ILE A 322 8.30 9.12 -21.61
N ARG A 323 8.25 9.73 -22.81
CA ARG A 323 9.45 10.15 -23.56
C ARG A 323 10.27 11.17 -22.78
N GLY A 324 9.64 12.20 -22.24
CA GLY A 324 10.32 13.26 -21.51
C GLY A 324 10.92 12.79 -20.18
N PHE A 325 10.19 11.93 -19.46
CA PHE A 325 10.58 11.52 -18.11
C PHE A 325 11.54 10.31 -18.12
N PHE A 326 11.17 9.20 -18.76
CA PHE A 326 12.00 8.01 -18.80
C PHE A 326 13.06 8.02 -19.90
N GLY A 327 12.84 8.78 -20.98
CA GLY A 327 13.81 8.93 -22.07
C GLY A 327 15.04 9.74 -21.68
N SER A 328 14.92 10.69 -20.75
CA SER A 328 16.04 11.53 -20.30
C SER A 328 16.81 10.90 -19.13
N PRO A 329 18.08 10.48 -19.31
CA PRO A 329 18.87 9.90 -18.22
C PRO A 329 19.01 10.83 -17.01
N MET A 330 19.22 12.13 -17.25
CA MET A 330 19.40 13.13 -16.20
C MET A 330 18.14 13.32 -15.35
N ILE A 331 16.95 13.38 -15.99
CA ILE A 331 15.67 13.52 -15.30
C ILE A 331 15.39 12.26 -14.48
N LEU A 332 15.60 11.09 -15.09
CA LEU A 332 15.35 9.80 -14.47
C LEU A 332 16.24 9.60 -13.22
N GLU A 333 17.53 9.90 -13.32
CA GLU A 333 18.47 9.80 -12.20
C GLU A 333 18.10 10.77 -11.06
N SER A 334 17.75 12.02 -11.39
CA SER A 334 17.30 13.00 -10.41
C SER A 334 16.04 12.54 -9.68
N ALA A 335 15.05 12.04 -10.44
CA ALA A 335 13.80 11.54 -9.88
C ALA A 335 14.01 10.30 -9.00
N ALA A 336 14.93 9.40 -9.37
CA ALA A 336 15.30 8.23 -8.57
C ALA A 336 15.91 8.65 -7.22
N LYS A 337 16.83 9.61 -7.22
CA LYS A 337 17.42 10.17 -5.99
C LYS A 337 16.36 10.83 -5.10
N ASN A 338 15.42 11.56 -5.69
CA ASN A 338 14.34 12.20 -4.96
C ASN A 338 13.36 11.15 -4.39
N ALA A 339 13.03 10.10 -5.14
CA ALA A 339 12.22 8.98 -4.66
C ALA A 339 12.88 8.30 -3.45
N ALA A 340 14.18 8.00 -3.54
CA ALA A 340 14.94 7.39 -2.45
C ALA A 340 14.95 8.25 -1.16
N ARG A 341 14.98 9.58 -1.29
CA ARG A 341 14.93 10.49 -0.12
C ARG A 341 13.58 10.43 0.61
N LEU A 342 12.50 10.18 -0.09
CA LEU A 342 11.17 10.01 0.50
C LEU A 342 10.99 8.62 1.13
N GLY A 343 11.77 7.65 0.68
CA GLY A 343 11.66 6.26 1.08
C GLY A 343 11.94 6.03 2.57
N LYS A 344 11.25 5.04 3.14
CA LYS A 344 11.43 4.55 4.52
C LYS A 344 11.73 3.05 4.50
N PRO A 345 12.94 2.65 4.08
CA PRO A 345 13.28 1.24 3.94
C PRO A 345 13.36 0.48 5.27
N GLN A 346 13.44 1.19 6.40
CA GLN A 346 13.49 0.59 7.74
C GLN A 346 12.14 0.66 8.49
N ALA A 347 11.04 1.05 7.82
CA ALA A 347 9.74 1.30 8.45
C ALA A 347 9.27 0.17 9.39
N ALA A 348 9.40 -1.10 8.99
CA ALA A 348 9.01 -2.23 9.82
C ALA A 348 9.89 -2.35 11.08
N ALA A 349 11.21 -2.20 10.94
CA ALA A 349 12.15 -2.28 12.08
C ALA A 349 11.93 -1.13 13.07
N ASP A 350 11.73 0.09 12.56
CA ASP A 350 11.48 1.28 13.38
C ASP A 350 10.15 1.15 14.13
N MET A 351 9.09 0.67 13.47
CA MET A 351 7.81 0.40 14.13
C MET A 351 7.94 -0.67 15.21
N LEU A 352 8.65 -1.78 14.95
CA LEU A 352 8.87 -2.83 15.95
C LEU A 352 9.69 -2.34 17.15
N GLN A 353 10.63 -1.44 16.92
CA GLN A 353 11.37 -0.80 18.01
C GLN A 353 10.45 0.07 18.87
N ASP A 354 9.62 0.91 18.26
CA ASP A 354 8.68 1.76 18.99
C ASP A 354 7.62 0.95 19.73
N MET A 355 7.12 -0.14 19.12
CA MET A 355 6.22 -1.08 19.79
C MET A 355 6.82 -1.67 21.07
N ARG A 356 8.13 -2.01 21.06
CA ARG A 356 8.82 -2.50 22.27
C ARG A 356 8.94 -1.42 23.34
N ILE A 357 9.19 -0.18 22.95
CA ILE A 357 9.21 0.98 23.87
C ILE A 357 7.85 1.17 24.52
N LEU A 358 6.76 1.12 23.74
CA LEU A 358 5.39 1.24 24.26
C LEU A 358 5.05 0.11 25.25
N CYS A 359 5.53 -1.10 25.01
CA CYS A 359 5.33 -2.25 25.90
C CYS A 359 6.21 -2.22 27.14
N GLY A 360 7.41 -1.63 27.08
CA GLY A 360 8.40 -1.59 28.18
C GLY A 360 8.31 -0.33 29.05
N GLY A 361 7.59 0.69 28.63
CA GLY A 361 7.35 1.89 29.41
C GLY A 361 6.45 1.54 30.61
N SER A 362 6.99 1.62 31.82
CA SER A 362 6.19 1.62 33.04
C SER A 362 5.17 2.76 32.95
N ARG A 363 3.89 2.43 33.00
CA ARG A 363 2.81 3.39 33.22
C ARG A 363 2.81 3.87 34.68
#